data_1e8602aad0a8f2c0a71a64ae2c21e60a
#
_entry.id   1e8602aad0a8f2c0a71a64ae2c21e60a
#
_cell.length_a   1.000
_cell.length_b   1.000
_cell.length_c   1.000
_cell.angle_alpha   90.00
_cell.angle_beta   90.00
_cell.angle_gamma   90.00
#
_symmetry.space_group_name_H-M   'P 1'
#
loop_
_entity.id
_entity.type
_entity.pdbx_description
1 polymer ?
#
loop_
_entity_poly.entity_id
_entity_poly.type
_entity_poly.pdbx_seq_one_letter_code
_entity_poly.pdbx_strand_id
1 'polypeptide(L)'
;SGTVDARCFGVFGPDVPADDALDALMADGSVTRIVFGTDVNFTRRHTFTRGHVTLDFTGHTVTAQGVEHAKHNDPFGALFHFTGVPGDDVRTFPLAQPMRELYDVFEVPGAGGIPLYSWWQVSVNSLAGREEKEIDKLLCVTERIDESHVRVNYKMGWPLDAGRVMTWRRVEPIERVCVQDMEFRGNEGGEETGAQPLAFEYAVRCDVRDVRARHTYWPVLLRRHNTEYVTERCSLANPIEVVVGGTGYLTQQIHCLYGKVRDCTTSNARHL
;
A
#
# COMPACT_ATOMS: atom_id res chain seq x y z
N SER A 1 8.10 -9.81 25.23
CA SER A 1 7.61 -9.98 23.85
C SER A 1 7.03 -8.65 23.42
N GLY A 2 7.31 -8.20 22.19
CA GLY A 2 6.78 -6.94 21.65
C GLY A 2 5.28 -6.93 21.33
N THR A 3 4.48 -7.77 22.01
CA THR A 3 3.01 -7.85 21.84
C THR A 3 2.33 -7.07 22.95
N VAL A 4 1.43 -6.15 22.56
CA VAL A 4 0.64 -5.34 23.48
C VAL A 4 -0.83 -5.35 23.06
N ASP A 5 -1.73 -5.56 24.02
CA ASP A 5 -3.17 -5.46 23.81
C ASP A 5 -3.62 -4.02 24.10
N ALA A 6 -4.41 -3.44 23.18
CA ALA A 6 -4.92 -2.08 23.32
C ALA A 6 -5.82 -1.88 24.55
N ARG A 7 -6.37 -2.95 25.12
CA ARG A 7 -7.09 -2.90 26.39
C ARG A 7 -6.21 -2.40 27.55
N CYS A 8 -4.89 -2.62 27.49
CA CYS A 8 -3.95 -2.05 28.45
C CYS A 8 -3.88 -0.51 28.39
N PHE A 9 -4.42 0.09 27.34
CA PHE A 9 -4.56 1.54 27.16
C PHE A 9 -5.99 2.04 27.33
N GLY A 10 -6.86 1.24 27.94
CA GLY A 10 -8.24 1.61 28.25
C GLY A 10 -9.23 1.41 27.11
N VAL A 11 -8.85 0.72 26.03
CA VAL A 11 -9.75 0.44 24.89
C VAL A 11 -10.51 -0.85 25.17
N PHE A 12 -11.69 -0.74 25.80
CA PHE A 12 -12.52 -1.89 26.18
C PHE A 12 -13.77 -2.06 25.30
N GLY A 13 -13.96 -1.25 24.29
CA GLY A 13 -15.10 -1.31 23.38
C GLY A 13 -15.15 -0.10 22.47
N PRO A 14 -16.12 -0.06 21.53
CA PRO A 14 -16.23 1.00 20.53
C PRO A 14 -16.62 2.37 21.09
N ASP A 15 -17.10 2.44 22.32
CA ASP A 15 -17.44 3.70 22.98
C ASP A 15 -16.22 4.54 23.38
N VAL A 16 -15.04 3.91 23.44
CA VAL A 16 -13.77 4.59 23.68
C VAL A 16 -13.00 4.62 22.36
N PRO A 17 -12.74 5.80 21.77
CA PRO A 17 -11.95 5.89 20.54
C PRO A 17 -10.57 5.22 20.71
N ALA A 18 -10.21 4.36 19.76
CA ALA A 18 -8.97 3.61 19.82
C ALA A 18 -7.76 4.37 19.23
N ASP A 19 -7.98 5.59 18.75
CA ASP A 19 -6.99 6.37 17.98
C ASP A 19 -5.71 6.65 18.79
N ASP A 20 -5.84 7.18 20.00
CA ASP A 20 -4.68 7.56 20.83
C ASP A 20 -3.87 6.34 21.27
N ALA A 21 -4.54 5.22 21.57
CA ALA A 21 -3.89 3.97 21.91
C ALA A 21 -3.09 3.42 20.72
N LEU A 22 -3.68 3.45 19.52
CA LEU A 22 -2.99 3.02 18.30
C LEU A 22 -1.76 3.90 18.02
N ASP A 23 -1.90 5.22 18.09
CA ASP A 23 -0.80 6.15 17.84
C ASP A 23 0.35 5.96 18.85
N ALA A 24 0.03 5.79 20.13
CA ALA A 24 1.03 5.53 21.16
C ALA A 24 1.77 4.20 20.94
N LEU A 25 1.04 3.14 20.59
CA LEU A 25 1.61 1.82 20.32
C LEU A 25 2.43 1.81 19.02
N MET A 26 2.01 2.53 18.00
CA MET A 26 2.76 2.69 16.76
C MET A 26 4.01 3.55 16.95
N ALA A 27 4.03 4.48 17.89
CA ALA A 27 5.21 5.28 18.21
C ALA A 27 6.26 4.49 19.01
N ASP A 28 5.88 3.46 19.74
CA ASP A 28 6.80 2.60 20.50
C ASP A 28 7.48 1.56 19.59
N GLY A 29 8.73 1.80 19.24
CA GLY A 29 9.51 0.89 18.40
C GLY A 29 9.73 -0.52 18.97
N SER A 30 9.51 -0.75 20.26
CA SER A 30 9.61 -2.07 20.88
C SER A 30 8.36 -2.94 20.65
N VAL A 31 7.23 -2.32 20.30
CA VAL A 31 5.98 -3.04 20.02
C VAL A 31 6.00 -3.56 18.59
N THR A 32 5.94 -4.88 18.44
CA THR A 32 5.93 -5.56 17.13
C THR A 32 4.57 -6.16 16.78
N ARG A 33 3.66 -6.25 17.75
CA ARG A 33 2.29 -6.70 17.53
C ARG A 33 1.33 -5.95 18.43
N ILE A 34 0.35 -5.32 17.82
CA ILE A 34 -0.74 -4.61 18.50
C ILE A 34 -1.99 -5.48 18.38
N VAL A 35 -2.55 -5.87 19.51
CA VAL A 35 -3.74 -6.70 19.58
C VAL A 35 -4.94 -5.84 19.98
N PHE A 36 -6.03 -5.96 19.25
CA PHE A 36 -7.32 -5.38 19.61
C PHE A 36 -8.24 -6.53 20.04
N GLY A 37 -8.32 -6.75 21.33
CA GLY A 37 -9.08 -7.85 21.92
C GLY A 37 -10.56 -7.51 22.18
N THR A 38 -11.10 -6.51 21.49
CA THR A 38 -12.50 -6.08 21.57
C THR A 38 -12.90 -5.37 20.28
N ASP A 39 -14.20 -5.16 20.07
CA ASP A 39 -14.69 -4.27 19.02
C ASP A 39 -14.18 -2.85 19.26
N VAL A 40 -13.80 -2.15 18.21
CA VAL A 40 -13.18 -0.83 18.30
C VAL A 40 -13.77 0.14 17.28
N ASN A 41 -13.74 1.42 17.64
CA ASN A 41 -14.04 2.53 16.73
C ASN A 41 -12.86 3.48 16.64
N PHE A 42 -12.57 3.93 15.42
CA PHE A 42 -11.60 4.99 15.15
C PHE A 42 -12.34 6.23 14.65
N THR A 43 -11.92 7.40 15.12
CA THR A 43 -12.59 8.68 14.84
C THR A 43 -11.79 9.56 13.88
N ARG A 44 -10.57 9.18 13.52
CA ARG A 44 -9.72 9.87 12.56
C ARG A 44 -8.91 8.91 11.70
N ARG A 45 -8.39 9.41 10.59
CA ARG A 45 -7.44 8.67 9.74
C ARG A 45 -6.05 8.71 10.33
N HIS A 46 -5.29 7.64 10.09
CA HIS A 46 -3.92 7.47 10.55
C HIS A 46 -3.00 7.22 9.38
N THR A 47 -1.85 7.90 9.37
CA THR A 47 -0.77 7.65 8.41
C THR A 47 0.48 7.21 9.17
N PHE A 48 1.00 6.03 8.81
CA PHE A 48 2.17 5.44 9.46
C PHE A 48 3.30 5.21 8.48
N THR A 49 4.51 5.56 8.89
CA THR A 49 5.74 5.29 8.15
C THR A 49 6.59 4.19 8.80
N ARG A 50 6.18 3.72 9.97
CA ARG A 50 6.84 2.63 10.69
C ARG A 50 6.39 1.28 10.19
N GLY A 51 7.35 0.42 9.83
CA GLY A 51 7.13 -0.98 9.49
C GLY A 51 7.40 -1.96 10.64
N HIS A 52 7.54 -3.25 10.29
CA HIS A 52 7.85 -4.34 11.21
C HIS A 52 6.84 -4.47 12.37
N VAL A 53 5.57 -4.35 12.06
CA VAL A 53 4.48 -4.40 13.02
C VAL A 53 3.28 -5.16 12.47
N THR A 54 2.61 -5.90 13.35
CA THR A 54 1.35 -6.57 13.06
C THR A 54 0.22 -5.89 13.84
N LEU A 55 -0.84 -5.48 13.13
CA LEU A 55 -2.11 -5.10 13.72
C LEU A 55 -3.04 -6.30 13.64
N ASP A 56 -3.43 -6.83 14.79
CA ASP A 56 -4.26 -8.01 14.92
C ASP A 56 -5.57 -7.66 15.63
N PHE A 57 -6.66 -7.70 14.87
CA PHE A 57 -7.97 -7.36 15.40
C PHE A 57 -8.72 -8.55 15.98
N THR A 58 -8.11 -9.74 15.99
CA THR A 58 -8.62 -10.95 16.63
C THR A 58 -10.07 -11.31 16.28
N GLY A 59 -10.50 -10.97 15.05
CA GLY A 59 -11.86 -11.20 14.56
C GLY A 59 -12.90 -10.19 15.02
N HIS A 60 -12.49 -9.15 15.74
CA HIS A 60 -13.38 -8.09 16.21
C HIS A 60 -13.78 -7.09 15.13
N THR A 61 -14.90 -6.43 15.35
CA THR A 61 -15.45 -5.41 14.46
C THR A 61 -14.68 -4.09 14.62
N VAL A 62 -14.31 -3.51 13.49
CA VAL A 62 -13.71 -2.18 13.38
C VAL A 62 -14.69 -1.26 12.67
N THR A 63 -14.99 -0.13 13.28
CA THR A 63 -15.80 0.95 12.71
C THR A 63 -15.01 2.24 12.60
N ALA A 64 -15.49 3.16 11.78
CA ALA A 64 -14.85 4.47 11.53
C ALA A 64 -15.88 5.61 11.70
N GLN A 65 -16.69 5.53 12.75
CA GLN A 65 -17.68 6.57 13.04
C GLN A 65 -16.99 7.84 13.53
N GLY A 66 -17.31 8.96 12.92
CA GLY A 66 -16.71 10.25 13.23
C GLY A 66 -15.53 10.62 12.33
N VAL A 67 -15.04 9.70 11.50
CA VAL A 67 -14.03 10.01 10.48
C VAL A 67 -14.68 10.87 9.39
N GLU A 68 -14.02 11.98 9.02
CA GLU A 68 -14.43 12.79 7.90
C GLU A 68 -14.48 11.98 6.60
N HIS A 69 -15.42 12.32 5.73
CA HIS A 69 -15.54 11.66 4.44
C HIS A 69 -14.26 11.81 3.61
N ALA A 70 -13.84 10.76 2.94
CA ALA A 70 -12.83 10.88 1.91
C ALA A 70 -13.37 11.78 0.79
N LYS A 71 -12.53 12.65 0.27
CA LYS A 71 -12.87 13.37 -0.94
C LYS A 71 -13.07 12.36 -2.07
N HIS A 72 -14.01 12.65 -2.96
CA HIS A 72 -14.46 11.80 -4.06
C HIS A 72 -13.34 11.08 -4.86
N ASN A 73 -12.15 11.60 -4.86
CA ASN A 73 -11.02 11.07 -5.64
C ASN A 73 -9.76 10.78 -4.82
N ASP A 74 -9.89 10.62 -3.51
CA ASP A 74 -8.76 10.29 -2.63
C ASP A 74 -8.92 8.91 -1.98
N PRO A 75 -8.71 7.83 -2.75
CA PRO A 75 -8.80 6.47 -2.22
C PRO A 75 -7.68 6.16 -1.20
N PHE A 76 -6.64 6.97 -1.10
CA PHE A 76 -5.61 6.88 -0.07
C PHE A 76 -6.00 7.55 1.25
N GLY A 77 -7.13 8.21 1.32
CA GLY A 77 -7.76 8.62 2.58
C GLY A 77 -8.32 7.44 3.39
N ALA A 78 -7.66 6.30 3.41
CA ALA A 78 -8.04 5.13 4.20
C ALA A 78 -7.92 5.40 5.69
N LEU A 79 -8.65 4.61 6.49
CA LEU A 79 -8.54 4.68 7.94
C LEU A 79 -7.10 4.47 8.42
N PHE A 80 -6.42 3.46 7.84
CA PHE A 80 -5.00 3.19 8.08
C PHE A 80 -4.23 3.27 6.76
N HIS A 81 -3.41 4.29 6.63
CA HIS A 81 -2.52 4.50 5.50
C HIS A 81 -1.08 4.21 5.93
N PHE A 82 -0.51 3.13 5.40
CA PHE A 82 0.88 2.74 5.61
C PHE A 82 1.70 3.16 4.40
N THR A 83 2.71 4.00 4.59
CA THR A 83 3.48 4.55 3.47
C THR A 83 4.98 4.57 3.73
N GLY A 84 5.75 4.17 2.72
CA GLY A 84 7.15 4.53 2.64
C GLY A 84 7.33 6.01 2.36
N VAL A 85 8.57 6.48 2.41
CA VAL A 85 8.93 7.89 2.25
C VAL A 85 9.78 8.07 1.00
N PRO A 86 9.28 8.76 -0.03
CA PRO A 86 10.10 9.17 -1.17
C PRO A 86 11.19 10.15 -0.71
N GLY A 87 12.42 9.91 -1.16
CA GLY A 87 13.57 10.76 -0.83
C GLY A 87 13.84 11.85 -1.88
N ASP A 88 14.87 12.64 -1.60
CA ASP A 88 15.28 13.77 -2.45
C ASP A 88 16.29 13.37 -3.54
N ASP A 89 16.90 12.17 -3.47
CA ASP A 89 17.77 11.67 -4.54
C ASP A 89 16.89 11.30 -5.75
N VAL A 90 16.86 12.19 -6.72
CA VAL A 90 16.10 12.05 -7.97
C VAL A 90 17.04 12.19 -9.13
N ARG A 91 17.05 11.20 -10.02
CA ARG A 91 17.85 11.18 -11.24
C ARG A 91 16.92 11.10 -12.43
N THR A 92 17.02 12.09 -13.35
CA THR A 92 16.22 12.14 -14.57
C THR A 92 17.19 12.27 -15.75
N PHE A 93 17.08 11.35 -16.71
CA PHE A 93 18.02 11.26 -17.82
C PHE A 93 17.39 10.58 -19.04
N PRO A 94 17.80 10.94 -20.27
CA PRO A 94 17.43 10.18 -21.46
C PRO A 94 18.23 8.88 -21.52
N LEU A 95 17.58 7.78 -21.95
CA LEU A 95 18.29 6.54 -22.27
C LEU A 95 19.26 6.76 -23.44
N ALA A 96 20.52 6.43 -23.26
CA ALA A 96 21.52 6.51 -24.32
C ALA A 96 21.33 5.41 -25.39
N GLN A 97 20.84 4.25 -24.95
CA GLN A 97 20.59 3.09 -25.80
C GLN A 97 19.16 2.57 -25.62
N PRO A 98 18.58 1.88 -26.62
CA PRO A 98 17.30 1.22 -26.44
C PRO A 98 17.39 0.14 -25.36
N MET A 99 16.34 -0.01 -24.59
CA MET A 99 16.20 -1.08 -23.61
C MET A 99 15.31 -2.19 -24.16
N ARG A 100 15.75 -3.44 -24.07
CA ARG A 100 15.00 -4.59 -24.55
C ARG A 100 13.97 -5.08 -23.53
N GLU A 101 12.92 -5.71 -24.02
CA GLU A 101 12.05 -6.50 -23.12
C GLU A 101 12.83 -7.62 -22.43
N LEU A 102 12.38 -8.06 -21.27
CA LEU A 102 12.98 -9.06 -20.41
C LEU A 102 14.39 -8.71 -19.90
N TYR A 103 14.81 -7.46 -20.06
CA TYR A 103 16.10 -6.98 -19.60
C TYR A 103 15.98 -6.44 -18.15
N ASP A 104 16.94 -6.79 -17.31
CA ASP A 104 16.97 -6.43 -15.89
C ASP A 104 18.14 -5.51 -15.52
N VAL A 105 18.97 -5.16 -16.50
CA VAL A 105 20.07 -4.21 -16.33
C VAL A 105 19.66 -2.85 -16.87
N PHE A 106 19.67 -1.85 -16.00
CA PHE A 106 19.24 -0.51 -16.28
C PHE A 106 20.43 0.44 -16.35
N GLU A 107 20.42 1.32 -17.36
CA GLU A 107 21.31 2.47 -17.40
C GLU A 107 20.87 3.48 -16.34
N VAL A 108 21.80 3.92 -15.48
CA VAL A 108 21.57 4.96 -14.47
C VAL A 108 22.84 5.77 -14.28
N PRO A 109 22.86 7.06 -14.61
CA PRO A 109 24.01 7.92 -14.37
C PRO A 109 24.45 7.91 -12.90
N GLY A 110 25.73 7.67 -12.65
CA GLY A 110 26.28 7.58 -11.29
C GLY A 110 25.90 6.28 -10.58
N ALA A 111 25.68 5.21 -11.30
CA ALA A 111 25.34 3.89 -10.76
C ALA A 111 26.34 3.38 -9.72
N GLY A 112 27.64 3.72 -9.84
CA GLY A 112 28.68 3.36 -8.87
C GLY A 112 28.38 3.83 -7.43
N GLY A 113 27.62 4.92 -7.28
CA GLY A 113 27.21 5.47 -5.98
C GLY A 113 25.90 4.91 -5.44
N ILE A 114 25.19 4.05 -6.18
CA ILE A 114 23.91 3.50 -5.73
C ILE A 114 24.14 2.38 -4.71
N PRO A 115 23.56 2.46 -3.50
CA PRO A 115 23.67 1.38 -2.53
C PRO A 115 22.98 0.09 -3.01
N LEU A 116 23.62 -1.05 -2.78
CA LEU A 116 22.97 -2.35 -2.99
C LEU A 116 21.76 -2.51 -2.06
N TYR A 117 20.73 -3.18 -2.58
CA TYR A 117 19.46 -3.43 -1.89
C TYR A 117 18.69 -2.16 -1.55
N SER A 118 19.04 -1.04 -2.21
CA SER A 118 18.26 0.20 -2.12
C SER A 118 17.03 0.13 -3.01
N TRP A 119 15.97 0.83 -2.61
CA TRP A 119 14.70 0.87 -3.31
C TRP A 119 14.53 2.20 -4.05
N TRP A 120 13.98 2.11 -5.25
CA TRP A 120 13.79 3.24 -6.15
C TRP A 120 12.44 3.15 -6.85
N GLN A 121 11.71 4.25 -6.88
CA GLN A 121 10.61 4.38 -7.83
C GLN A 121 11.23 4.71 -9.19
N VAL A 122 11.00 3.82 -10.15
CA VAL A 122 11.53 3.95 -11.51
C VAL A 122 10.36 4.12 -12.47
N SER A 123 10.39 5.21 -13.23
CA SER A 123 9.38 5.49 -14.24
C SER A 123 10.01 6.02 -15.51
N VAL A 124 9.28 5.89 -16.62
CA VAL A 124 9.61 6.50 -17.91
C VAL A 124 8.57 7.56 -18.24
N ASN A 125 8.92 8.55 -19.08
CA ASN A 125 7.96 9.53 -19.57
C ASN A 125 6.86 8.87 -20.42
N SER A 126 5.66 9.43 -20.40
CA SER A 126 4.57 9.00 -21.28
C SER A 126 4.91 9.28 -22.76
N LEU A 127 4.41 8.46 -23.65
CA LEU A 127 4.38 8.79 -25.08
C LEU A 127 3.25 9.78 -25.36
N ALA A 128 3.43 10.58 -26.42
CA ALA A 128 2.41 11.54 -26.83
C ALA A 128 1.06 10.84 -27.07
N GLY A 129 0.02 11.36 -26.46
CA GLY A 129 -1.34 10.80 -26.55
C GLY A 129 -1.61 9.56 -25.70
N ARG A 130 -0.70 9.19 -24.79
CA ARG A 130 -0.89 8.12 -23.81
C ARG A 130 -0.61 8.61 -22.40
N GLU A 131 -1.45 8.24 -21.46
CA GLU A 131 -1.21 8.49 -20.03
C GLU A 131 -0.37 7.37 -19.40
N GLU A 132 -0.56 6.14 -19.87
CA GLU A 132 0.17 4.98 -19.38
C GLU A 132 1.65 5.05 -19.75
N LYS A 133 2.45 4.53 -18.84
CA LYS A 133 3.89 4.39 -18.99
C LYS A 133 4.25 2.91 -19.01
N GLU A 134 5.25 2.54 -19.78
CA GLU A 134 5.74 1.16 -19.86
C GLU A 134 6.31 0.69 -18.52
N ILE A 135 6.80 1.61 -17.71
CA ILE A 135 7.22 1.34 -16.34
C ILE A 135 6.91 2.53 -15.43
N ASP A 136 6.36 2.23 -14.27
CA ASP A 136 6.30 3.04 -13.05
C ASP A 136 6.21 2.06 -11.87
N LYS A 137 7.35 1.69 -11.29
CA LYS A 137 7.45 0.57 -10.33
C LYS A 137 8.41 0.89 -9.21
N LEU A 138 8.23 0.24 -8.06
CA LEU A 138 9.19 0.24 -6.96
C LEU A 138 10.16 -0.92 -7.14
N LEU A 139 11.43 -0.62 -7.46
CA LEU A 139 12.47 -1.58 -7.79
C LEU A 139 13.59 -1.58 -6.77
N CYS A 140 14.18 -2.75 -6.56
CA CYS A 140 15.36 -2.95 -5.72
C CYS A 140 16.60 -3.14 -6.58
N VAL A 141 17.67 -2.41 -6.28
CA VAL A 141 18.97 -2.61 -6.91
C VAL A 141 19.66 -3.81 -6.29
N THR A 142 19.93 -4.84 -7.08
CA THR A 142 20.50 -6.11 -6.61
C THR A 142 21.99 -6.27 -6.93
N GLU A 143 22.47 -5.54 -7.93
CA GLU A 143 23.88 -5.60 -8.36
C GLU A 143 24.30 -4.29 -9.03
N ARG A 144 25.53 -3.87 -8.82
CA ARG A 144 26.20 -2.83 -9.60
C ARG A 144 27.02 -3.50 -10.69
N ILE A 145 26.70 -3.21 -11.95
CA ILE A 145 27.41 -3.81 -13.09
C ILE A 145 28.66 -2.98 -13.40
N ASP A 146 28.50 -1.66 -13.51
CA ASP A 146 29.56 -0.70 -13.77
C ASP A 146 29.15 0.71 -13.28
N GLU A 147 29.90 1.75 -13.67
CA GLU A 147 29.66 3.14 -13.24
C GLU A 147 28.36 3.74 -13.80
N SER A 148 27.72 3.08 -14.74
CA SER A 148 26.49 3.55 -15.41
C SER A 148 25.38 2.53 -15.46
N HIS A 149 25.56 1.31 -14.95
CA HIS A 149 24.54 0.28 -15.01
C HIS A 149 24.36 -0.46 -13.69
N VAL A 150 23.09 -0.74 -13.36
CA VAL A 150 22.70 -1.58 -12.23
C VAL A 150 21.76 -2.69 -12.68
N ARG A 151 21.78 -3.81 -11.97
CA ARG A 151 20.72 -4.81 -12.08
C ARG A 151 19.67 -4.57 -11.03
N VAL A 152 18.41 -4.76 -11.42
CA VAL A 152 17.26 -4.65 -10.53
C VAL A 152 16.49 -5.96 -10.45
N ASN A 153 15.59 -6.07 -9.48
CA ASN A 153 14.71 -7.23 -9.25
C ASN A 153 13.50 -7.30 -10.21
N TYR A 154 13.61 -6.70 -11.40
CA TYR A 154 12.51 -6.62 -12.36
C TYR A 154 13.04 -6.77 -13.78
N LYS A 155 12.32 -7.51 -14.60
CA LYS A 155 12.57 -7.59 -16.05
C LYS A 155 11.55 -6.73 -16.79
N MET A 156 12.04 -5.84 -17.67
CA MET A 156 11.18 -4.97 -18.47
C MET A 156 10.12 -5.78 -19.22
N GLY A 157 8.88 -5.39 -19.08
CA GLY A 157 7.77 -6.01 -19.80
C GLY A 157 7.64 -5.54 -21.25
N TRP A 158 8.26 -4.40 -21.61
CA TRP A 158 8.15 -3.76 -22.92
C TRP A 158 9.47 -3.13 -23.31
N PRO A 159 9.85 -3.12 -24.61
CA PRO A 159 11.03 -2.41 -25.05
C PRO A 159 10.84 -0.88 -24.92
N LEU A 160 11.94 -0.17 -24.69
CA LEU A 160 11.99 1.28 -24.70
C LEU A 160 12.98 1.75 -25.74
N ASP A 161 12.64 2.79 -26.49
CA ASP A 161 13.54 3.41 -27.47
C ASP A 161 14.59 4.28 -26.77
N ALA A 162 15.73 4.47 -27.42
CA ALA A 162 16.70 5.48 -27.01
C ALA A 162 16.06 6.88 -26.98
N GLY A 163 16.52 7.71 -26.05
CA GLY A 163 15.98 9.05 -25.84
C GLY A 163 14.74 9.12 -24.96
N ARG A 164 14.11 7.99 -24.63
CA ARG A 164 13.03 7.98 -23.61
C ARG A 164 13.62 8.43 -22.28
N VAL A 165 12.87 9.25 -21.54
CA VAL A 165 13.35 9.86 -20.29
C VAL A 165 12.95 9.01 -19.10
N MET A 166 13.95 8.49 -18.40
CA MET A 166 13.79 7.75 -17.16
C MET A 166 13.87 8.69 -15.97
N THR A 167 13.08 8.41 -14.94
CA THR A 167 13.17 9.07 -13.63
C THR A 167 13.32 8.01 -12.56
N TRP A 168 14.36 8.12 -11.77
CA TRP A 168 14.67 7.30 -10.62
C TRP A 168 14.58 8.16 -9.37
N ARG A 169 13.72 7.80 -8.44
CA ARG A 169 13.58 8.46 -7.13
C ARG A 169 13.89 7.46 -6.03
N ARG A 170 14.82 7.80 -5.16
CA ARG A 170 15.11 7.01 -3.95
C ARG A 170 13.87 6.94 -3.07
N VAL A 171 13.60 5.76 -2.52
CA VAL A 171 12.48 5.54 -1.60
C VAL A 171 12.99 4.75 -0.39
N GLU A 172 12.60 5.18 0.80
CA GLU A 172 12.68 4.36 2.01
C GLU A 172 11.31 3.68 2.16
N PRO A 173 11.17 2.40 1.78
CA PRO A 173 9.87 1.74 1.80
C PRO A 173 9.42 1.45 3.22
N ILE A 174 8.11 1.40 3.43
CA ILE A 174 7.59 0.75 4.62
C ILE A 174 7.64 -0.77 4.43
N GLU A 175 8.14 -1.49 5.42
CA GLU A 175 8.36 -2.93 5.29
C GLU A 175 7.66 -3.73 6.38
N ARG A 176 7.17 -4.92 6.00
CA ARG A 176 6.72 -5.96 6.94
C ARG A 176 5.63 -5.48 7.90
N VAL A 177 4.66 -4.72 7.39
CA VAL A 177 3.40 -4.50 8.09
C VAL A 177 2.47 -5.66 7.76
N CYS A 178 1.81 -6.20 8.78
CA CYS A 178 0.72 -7.15 8.60
C CYS A 178 -0.55 -6.60 9.28
N VAL A 179 -1.67 -6.61 8.56
CA VAL A 179 -2.99 -6.34 9.14
C VAL A 179 -3.82 -7.59 8.99
N GLN A 180 -4.38 -8.06 10.10
CA GLN A 180 -5.08 -9.34 10.10
C GLN A 180 -6.31 -9.41 11.02
N ASP A 181 -7.16 -10.39 10.73
CA ASP A 181 -8.32 -10.80 11.54
C ASP A 181 -9.27 -9.64 11.87
N MET A 182 -9.60 -8.83 10.86
CA MET A 182 -10.47 -7.66 11.00
C MET A 182 -11.85 -7.93 10.39
N GLU A 183 -12.90 -7.57 11.11
CA GLU A 183 -14.23 -7.36 10.54
C GLU A 183 -14.49 -5.86 10.39
N PHE A 184 -14.29 -5.33 9.19
CA PHE A 184 -14.51 -3.92 8.94
C PHE A 184 -15.95 -3.64 8.52
N ARG A 185 -16.60 -2.71 9.21
CA ARG A 185 -17.92 -2.23 8.87
C ARG A 185 -17.84 -0.74 8.53
N GLY A 186 -18.05 -0.40 7.26
CA GLY A 186 -18.18 0.97 6.81
C GLY A 186 -19.48 1.61 7.27
N ASN A 187 -19.63 2.91 7.04
CA ASN A 187 -20.82 3.66 7.42
C ASN A 187 -21.96 3.38 6.43
N GLU A 188 -23.13 3.09 6.93
CA GLU A 188 -24.34 2.99 6.13
C GLU A 188 -24.85 4.39 5.74
N GLY A 189 -25.27 4.55 4.51
CA GLY A 189 -26.12 5.67 4.13
C GLY A 189 -25.43 6.93 3.65
N GLY A 190 -24.68 6.87 2.60
CA GLY A 190 -24.33 8.07 1.84
C GLY A 190 -23.14 7.89 0.94
N GLU A 191 -23.27 8.56 -0.14
CA GLU A 191 -22.19 8.89 -1.04
C GLU A 191 -21.04 9.40 -0.17
N GLU A 192 -19.84 8.90 -0.29
CA GLU A 192 -18.66 9.43 0.40
C GLU A 192 -18.55 9.22 1.92
N THR A 193 -19.33 8.38 2.51
CA THR A 193 -19.02 7.95 3.90
C THR A 193 -17.73 7.13 3.99
N GLY A 194 -16.99 7.16 2.94
CA GLY A 194 -15.62 6.90 2.57
C GLY A 194 -14.76 6.09 3.49
N ALA A 195 -15.37 5.23 4.27
CA ALA A 195 -14.65 4.40 5.18
C ALA A 195 -14.13 3.19 4.42
N GLN A 196 -12.95 3.31 3.89
CA GLN A 196 -12.12 2.18 3.49
C GLN A 196 -11.04 1.96 4.55
N PRO A 197 -10.75 0.69 4.90
CA PRO A 197 -9.87 0.46 6.03
C PRO A 197 -8.39 0.64 5.72
N LEU A 198 -7.89 0.24 4.53
CA LEU A 198 -6.47 0.00 4.33
C LEU A 198 -5.95 0.60 3.03
N ALA A 199 -4.82 1.30 3.12
CA ALA A 199 -4.01 1.71 1.99
C ALA A 199 -2.52 1.51 2.28
N PHE A 200 -1.77 1.07 1.27
CA PHE A 200 -0.32 0.87 1.33
C PHE A 200 0.35 1.54 0.13
N GLU A 201 1.28 2.44 0.40
CA GLU A 201 2.11 3.07 -0.62
C GLU A 201 3.59 2.83 -0.35
N TYR A 202 4.38 2.64 -1.40
CA TYR A 202 5.82 2.39 -1.28
C TYR A 202 6.11 1.32 -0.23
N ALA A 203 5.45 0.17 -0.36
CA ALA A 203 5.44 -0.86 0.66
C ALA A 203 6.06 -2.17 0.13
N VAL A 204 6.86 -2.81 0.98
CA VAL A 204 7.57 -4.05 0.67
C VAL A 204 7.21 -5.11 1.70
N ARG A 205 6.77 -6.27 1.26
CA ARG A 205 6.40 -7.41 2.12
C ARG A 205 5.35 -7.05 3.17
N CYS A 206 4.37 -6.22 2.78
CA CYS A 206 3.26 -5.84 3.63
C CYS A 206 2.04 -6.69 3.29
N ASP A 207 1.55 -7.45 4.24
CA ASP A 207 0.50 -8.44 4.06
C ASP A 207 -0.83 -8.01 4.69
N VAL A 208 -1.92 -8.48 4.09
CA VAL A 208 -3.28 -8.35 4.62
C VAL A 208 -3.95 -9.71 4.60
N ARG A 209 -4.42 -10.16 5.75
CA ARG A 209 -4.98 -11.50 5.92
C ARG A 209 -6.26 -11.49 6.73
N ASP A 210 -7.23 -12.31 6.33
CA ASP A 210 -8.46 -12.52 7.08
C ASP A 210 -9.21 -11.21 7.39
N VAL A 211 -9.24 -10.26 6.42
CA VAL A 211 -10.00 -9.02 6.52
C VAL A 211 -11.32 -9.19 5.80
N ARG A 212 -12.42 -9.08 6.53
CA ARG A 212 -13.78 -9.11 6.02
C ARG A 212 -14.39 -7.72 6.12
N ALA A 213 -14.86 -7.18 5.00
CA ALA A 213 -15.40 -5.84 4.96
C ALA A 213 -16.83 -5.81 4.42
N ARG A 214 -17.61 -4.84 4.90
CA ARG A 214 -18.96 -4.50 4.45
C ARG A 214 -19.13 -3.01 4.41
N HIS A 215 -20.03 -2.54 3.53
CA HIS A 215 -20.45 -1.15 3.45
C HIS A 215 -19.30 -0.15 3.23
N THR A 216 -18.30 -0.57 2.47
CA THR A 216 -17.26 0.35 2.01
C THR A 216 -17.71 1.09 0.76
N TYR A 217 -17.17 2.28 0.54
CA TYR A 217 -17.35 3.03 -0.70
C TYR A 217 -16.17 2.76 -1.65
N TRP A 218 -14.95 3.12 -1.25
CA TRP A 218 -13.72 2.86 -1.98
C TRP A 218 -13.21 1.42 -1.76
N PRO A 219 -12.15 1.00 -2.45
CA PRO A 219 -11.57 -0.32 -2.24
C PRO A 219 -11.26 -0.61 -0.78
N VAL A 220 -11.54 -1.82 -0.33
CA VAL A 220 -11.17 -2.25 1.03
C VAL A 220 -9.67 -2.13 1.23
N LEU A 221 -8.90 -2.49 0.21
CA LEU A 221 -7.45 -2.46 0.22
C LEU A 221 -6.93 -1.80 -1.05
N LEU A 222 -6.27 -0.68 -0.89
CA LEU A 222 -5.61 0.03 -1.97
C LEU A 222 -4.09 -0.12 -1.84
N ARG A 223 -3.44 -0.51 -2.92
CA ARG A 223 -1.98 -0.63 -3.00
C ARG A 223 -1.44 0.19 -4.17
N ARG A 224 -0.41 1.00 -3.93
CA ARG A 224 0.34 1.70 -4.96
C ARG A 224 1.84 1.59 -4.71
N HIS A 225 2.61 1.22 -5.75
CA HIS A 225 4.05 0.96 -5.64
C HIS A 225 4.38 -0.02 -4.52
N ASN A 226 3.64 -1.14 -4.48
CA ASN A 226 3.93 -2.24 -3.57
C ASN A 226 4.66 -3.35 -4.29
N THR A 227 5.48 -4.11 -3.56
CA THR A 227 6.14 -5.30 -4.07
C THR A 227 6.24 -6.41 -3.02
N GLU A 228 6.20 -7.67 -3.47
CA GLU A 228 6.35 -8.85 -2.62
C GLU A 228 5.32 -8.91 -1.47
N TYR A 229 4.04 -8.79 -1.78
CA TYR A 229 2.97 -8.77 -0.77
C TYR A 229 2.00 -9.94 -0.94
N VAL A 230 1.25 -10.22 0.13
CA VAL A 230 0.16 -11.21 0.12
C VAL A 230 -1.13 -10.54 0.59
N THR A 231 -2.21 -10.77 -0.14
CA THR A 231 -3.59 -10.50 0.26
C THR A 231 -4.31 -11.83 0.24
N GLU A 232 -4.72 -12.35 1.40
CA GLU A 232 -5.32 -13.67 1.45
C GLU A 232 -6.50 -13.77 2.42
N ARG A 233 -7.46 -14.61 2.07
CA ARG A 233 -8.69 -14.86 2.84
C ARG A 233 -9.42 -13.58 3.22
N CYS A 234 -9.44 -12.61 2.28
CA CYS A 234 -10.16 -11.36 2.43
C CYS A 234 -11.48 -11.41 1.69
N SER A 235 -12.45 -10.65 2.16
CA SER A 235 -13.75 -10.57 1.49
C SER A 235 -14.37 -9.18 1.57
N LEU A 236 -15.19 -8.88 0.57
CA LEU A 236 -16.07 -7.71 0.55
C LEU A 236 -17.50 -8.17 0.26
N ALA A 237 -18.44 -7.75 1.10
CA ALA A 237 -19.86 -7.94 0.87
C ALA A 237 -20.61 -6.62 0.98
N ASN A 238 -21.57 -6.42 0.07
CA ASN A 238 -22.50 -5.30 0.09
C ASN A 238 -21.82 -3.93 0.29
N PRO A 239 -20.94 -3.50 -0.62
CA PRO A 239 -20.44 -2.13 -0.62
C PRO A 239 -21.59 -1.15 -0.84
N ILE A 240 -21.44 0.10 -0.44
CA ILE A 240 -22.51 1.12 -0.57
C ILE A 240 -22.59 1.74 -1.96
N GLU A 241 -21.59 1.52 -2.82
CA GLU A 241 -21.53 2.03 -4.17
C GLU A 241 -20.83 1.03 -5.10
N VAL A 242 -21.36 0.84 -6.30
CA VAL A 242 -20.82 -0.08 -7.30
C VAL A 242 -20.82 0.49 -8.73
N VAL A 243 -21.28 1.72 -8.92
CA VAL A 243 -21.43 2.37 -10.24
C VAL A 243 -20.24 3.26 -10.57
N VAL A 244 -19.83 4.08 -9.62
CA VAL A 244 -18.69 5.01 -9.80
C VAL A 244 -17.38 4.22 -9.94
N GLY A 245 -16.51 4.63 -10.84
CA GLY A 245 -15.21 3.97 -11.06
C GLY A 245 -14.35 3.95 -9.79
N GLY A 246 -13.78 2.80 -9.46
CA GLY A 246 -12.97 2.61 -8.25
C GLY A 246 -13.77 2.20 -7.01
N THR A 247 -15.09 2.27 -7.04
CA THR A 247 -15.94 1.89 -5.90
C THR A 247 -16.31 0.42 -5.90
N GLY A 248 -16.60 -0.12 -4.73
CA GLY A 248 -17.08 -1.50 -4.57
C GLY A 248 -16.05 -2.56 -4.94
N TYR A 249 -14.76 -2.26 -4.81
CA TYR A 249 -13.66 -3.21 -5.03
C TYR A 249 -13.20 -3.81 -3.71
N LEU A 250 -12.80 -5.09 -3.72
CA LEU A 250 -12.05 -5.66 -2.62
C LEU A 250 -10.63 -5.08 -2.60
N THR A 251 -9.94 -5.11 -3.72
CA THR A 251 -8.59 -4.59 -3.84
C THR A 251 -8.38 -3.81 -5.12
N GLN A 252 -7.56 -2.78 -5.06
CA GLN A 252 -7.03 -2.06 -6.22
C GLN A 252 -5.52 -2.00 -6.11
N GLN A 253 -4.84 -2.41 -7.18
CA GLN A 253 -3.39 -2.51 -7.22
C GLN A 253 -2.86 -1.66 -8.37
N ILE A 254 -2.10 -0.60 -8.03
CA ILE A 254 -1.56 0.38 -8.96
C ILE A 254 -0.04 0.30 -8.90
N HIS A 255 0.62 0.06 -10.04
CA HIS A 255 2.09 -0.01 -10.14
C HIS A 255 2.73 -1.03 -9.18
N CYS A 256 2.04 -2.12 -8.91
CA CYS A 256 2.50 -3.17 -7.99
C CYS A 256 3.28 -4.27 -8.72
N LEU A 257 4.12 -4.99 -7.97
CA LEU A 257 4.92 -6.13 -8.43
C LEU A 257 4.88 -7.28 -7.45
N TYR A 258 4.95 -8.51 -7.98
CA TYR A 258 5.14 -9.72 -7.19
C TYR A 258 4.13 -9.89 -6.05
N GLY A 259 2.89 -9.42 -6.27
CA GLY A 259 1.80 -9.59 -5.35
C GLY A 259 1.12 -10.94 -5.52
N LYS A 260 0.59 -11.46 -4.42
CA LYS A 260 -0.28 -12.64 -4.41
C LYS A 260 -1.64 -12.25 -3.82
N VAL A 261 -2.70 -12.48 -4.57
CA VAL A 261 -4.09 -12.38 -4.08
C VAL A 261 -4.67 -13.77 -4.17
N ARG A 262 -5.09 -14.36 -3.03
CA ARG A 262 -5.58 -15.73 -2.99
C ARG A 262 -6.68 -15.92 -1.96
N ASP A 263 -7.55 -16.89 -2.21
CA ASP A 263 -8.64 -17.28 -1.32
C ASP A 263 -9.55 -16.10 -0.92
N CYS A 264 -9.69 -15.12 -1.82
CA CYS A 264 -10.50 -13.92 -1.61
C CYS A 264 -11.85 -14.06 -2.30
N THR A 265 -12.89 -13.45 -1.71
CA THR A 265 -14.25 -13.52 -2.22
C THR A 265 -14.94 -12.17 -2.22
N THR A 266 -15.89 -11.98 -3.13
CA THR A 266 -16.75 -10.80 -3.16
C THR A 266 -18.20 -11.21 -3.33
N SER A 267 -19.11 -10.40 -2.76
CA SER A 267 -20.55 -10.58 -2.87
C SER A 267 -21.23 -9.23 -3.04
N ASN A 268 -22.07 -9.11 -4.07
CA ASN A 268 -22.72 -7.85 -4.44
C ASN A 268 -21.74 -6.68 -4.63
N ALA A 269 -20.51 -6.98 -4.99
CA ALA A 269 -19.44 -6.03 -5.22
C ALA A 269 -19.22 -5.84 -6.73
N ARG A 270 -18.46 -4.79 -7.08
CA ARG A 270 -18.15 -4.51 -8.49
C ARG A 270 -16.97 -5.35 -8.99
N HIS A 271 -15.92 -5.44 -8.20
CA HIS A 271 -14.71 -6.20 -8.54
C HIS A 271 -14.05 -6.83 -7.30
N LEU A 272 -13.24 -7.86 -7.59
CA LEU A 272 -12.34 -8.47 -6.62
C LEU A 272 -11.18 -7.54 -6.25
#